data_f8c8f486bf84b5cda48d017ff52c4c75
#
_entry.id   f8c8f486bf84b5cda48d017ff52c4c75
#
_cell.length_a   1.000
_cell.length_b   1.000
_cell.length_c   1.000
_cell.angle_alpha   90.00
_cell.angle_beta   90.00
_cell.angle_gamma   90.00
#
_symmetry.space_group_name_H-M   'P 1'
#
loop_
_entity.id
_entity.type
_entity.pdbx_description
1 polymer ?
#
loop_
_entity_poly.entity_id
_entity_poly.type
_entity_poly.pdbx_seq_one_letter_code
_entity_poly.pdbx_strand_id
1 'polypeptide(L)'
;MKKLAVLIVCTAVMASCDNFSGGSKDQLKAENDSLLMELTQRNAELDEMMGTFNDISEGFRQINAAESRVDLQRGAVAEGSLNAKQQIASDIEFIRKQMEENKEQIAKLQSMLKNSKTNSSQLKRAVESL
;
A
#
# COMPACT_ATOMS: atom_id res chain seq x y z
N MET A 1 -0.98 -38.46 -61.69
CA MET A 1 -2.06 -37.73 -61.07
C MET A 1 -2.10 -37.86 -59.55
N LYS A 2 -1.99 -39.08 -58.97
CA LYS A 2 -1.99 -39.24 -57.49
C LYS A 2 -0.85 -38.54 -56.74
N LYS A 3 0.35 -38.50 -57.32
CA LYS A 3 1.53 -37.83 -56.72
C LYS A 3 1.42 -36.30 -56.73
N LEU A 4 0.75 -35.72 -57.72
CA LEU A 4 0.52 -34.30 -57.85
C LEU A 4 -0.53 -33.81 -56.81
N ALA A 5 -1.55 -34.61 -56.53
CA ALA A 5 -2.57 -34.29 -55.53
C ALA A 5 -2.01 -34.27 -54.11
N VAL A 6 -1.04 -35.16 -53.79
CA VAL A 6 -0.36 -35.18 -52.49
C VAL A 6 0.51 -33.95 -52.28
N LEU A 7 1.19 -33.48 -53.32
CA LEU A 7 2.01 -32.26 -53.27
C LEU A 7 1.17 -31.00 -53.02
N ILE A 8 0.00 -30.88 -53.62
CA ILE A 8 -0.93 -29.76 -53.44
C ILE A 8 -1.51 -29.76 -52.02
N VAL A 9 -1.82 -30.93 -51.47
CA VAL A 9 -2.31 -31.03 -50.08
C VAL A 9 -1.23 -30.65 -49.06
N CYS A 10 0.03 -31.04 -49.27
CA CYS A 10 1.13 -30.67 -48.38
C CYS A 10 1.42 -29.16 -48.39
N THR A 11 1.32 -28.50 -49.54
CA THR A 11 1.51 -27.03 -49.60
C THR A 11 0.38 -26.25 -48.97
N ALA A 12 -0.86 -26.74 -48.98
CA ALA A 12 -2.01 -26.11 -48.32
C ALA A 12 -1.93 -26.19 -46.77
N VAL A 13 -1.32 -27.25 -46.24
CA VAL A 13 -1.14 -27.40 -44.76
C VAL A 13 -0.05 -26.48 -44.24
N MET A 14 1.01 -26.18 -45.00
CA MET A 14 2.07 -25.26 -44.58
C MET A 14 1.62 -23.80 -44.58
N ALA A 15 0.72 -23.39 -45.47
CA ALA A 15 0.18 -22.03 -45.51
C ALA A 15 -0.82 -21.73 -44.36
N SER A 16 -1.34 -22.74 -43.69
CA SER A 16 -2.29 -22.58 -42.58
C SER A 16 -1.64 -22.22 -41.22
N CYS A 17 -0.31 -22.44 -41.08
CA CYS A 17 0.38 -22.18 -39.81
C CYS A 17 0.78 -20.71 -39.64
N ASP A 18 0.98 -19.94 -40.70
CA ASP A 18 1.41 -18.54 -40.60
C ASP A 18 0.28 -17.60 -40.13
N ASN A 19 -0.97 -17.94 -40.42
CA ASN A 19 -2.10 -17.09 -40.08
C ASN A 19 -2.64 -17.29 -38.65
N PHE A 20 -2.23 -18.40 -37.99
CA PHE A 20 -2.62 -18.71 -36.61
C PHE A 20 -1.62 -18.16 -35.58
N SER A 21 -0.42 -17.83 -35.97
CA SER A 21 0.69 -17.41 -35.11
C SER A 21 0.69 -15.91 -34.78
N GLY A 22 0.12 -15.05 -35.63
CA GLY A 22 0.12 -13.60 -35.42
C GLY A 22 -0.83 -13.13 -34.32
N GLY A 23 -2.06 -13.58 -34.34
CA GLY A 23 -3.08 -13.18 -33.37
C GLY A 23 -2.77 -13.66 -31.94
N SER A 24 -2.14 -14.81 -31.78
CA SER A 24 -1.76 -15.36 -30.47
C SER A 24 -0.61 -14.57 -29.83
N LYS A 25 0.36 -14.10 -30.61
CA LYS A 25 1.50 -13.31 -30.08
C LYS A 25 1.08 -11.91 -29.63
N ASP A 26 0.21 -11.26 -30.38
CA ASP A 26 -0.27 -9.93 -30.06
C ASP A 26 -1.21 -9.97 -28.83
N GLN A 27 -2.02 -11.02 -28.71
CA GLN A 27 -2.85 -11.25 -27.52
C GLN A 27 -1.99 -11.51 -26.28
N LEU A 28 -0.98 -12.37 -26.38
CA LEU A 28 -0.06 -12.65 -25.27
C LEU A 28 0.74 -11.41 -24.86
N LYS A 29 1.12 -10.58 -25.81
CA LYS A 29 1.81 -9.31 -25.52
C LYS A 29 0.87 -8.33 -24.81
N ALA A 30 -0.36 -8.16 -25.29
CA ALA A 30 -1.35 -7.30 -24.67
C ALA A 30 -1.71 -7.77 -23.25
N GLU A 31 -1.83 -9.09 -23.03
CA GLU A 31 -2.05 -9.67 -21.71
C GLU A 31 -0.86 -9.43 -20.77
N ASN A 32 0.37 -9.60 -21.27
CA ASN A 32 1.58 -9.35 -20.50
C ASN A 32 1.71 -7.86 -20.10
N ASP A 33 1.46 -6.95 -21.06
CA ASP A 33 1.45 -5.51 -20.79
C ASP A 33 0.37 -5.13 -19.77
N SER A 34 -0.81 -5.74 -19.85
CA SER A 34 -1.90 -5.54 -18.87
C SER A 34 -1.51 -6.05 -17.47
N LEU A 35 -0.89 -7.23 -17.38
CA LEU A 35 -0.40 -7.78 -16.13
C LEU A 35 0.72 -6.92 -15.51
N LEU A 36 1.62 -6.39 -16.31
CA LEU A 36 2.67 -5.46 -15.85
C LEU A 36 2.07 -4.17 -15.31
N MET A 37 1.05 -3.60 -15.96
CA MET A 37 0.32 -2.44 -15.45
C MET A 37 -0.35 -2.76 -14.11
N GLU A 38 -1.04 -3.90 -14.00
CA GLU A 38 -1.68 -4.31 -12.76
C GLU A 38 -0.67 -4.50 -11.62
N LEU A 39 0.47 -5.13 -11.89
CA LEU A 39 1.56 -5.27 -10.90
C LEU A 39 2.11 -3.92 -10.45
N THR A 40 2.33 -3.00 -11.38
CA THR A 40 2.83 -1.66 -11.08
C THR A 40 1.84 -0.89 -10.21
N GLN A 41 0.55 -0.96 -10.54
CA GLN A 41 -0.50 -0.33 -9.75
C GLN A 41 -0.58 -0.93 -8.34
N ARG A 42 -0.53 -2.26 -8.22
CA ARG A 42 -0.54 -2.93 -6.90
C ARG A 42 0.67 -2.58 -6.04
N ASN A 43 1.85 -2.46 -6.66
CA ASN A 43 3.04 -2.02 -5.94
C ASN A 43 2.89 -0.59 -5.43
N ALA A 44 2.37 0.33 -6.25
CA ALA A 44 2.11 1.71 -5.84
C ALA A 44 1.08 1.79 -4.70
N GLU A 45 0.01 0.99 -4.75
CA GLU A 45 -0.98 0.89 -3.66
C GLU A 45 -0.35 0.37 -2.36
N LEU A 46 0.52 -0.63 -2.45
CA LEU A 46 1.25 -1.16 -1.28
C LEU A 46 2.22 -0.11 -0.70
N ASP A 47 2.95 0.59 -1.54
CA ASP A 47 3.88 1.65 -1.10
C ASP A 47 3.13 2.78 -0.40
N GLU A 48 1.96 3.19 -0.89
CA GLU A 48 1.12 4.19 -0.22
C GLU A 48 0.61 3.69 1.13
N MET A 49 0.15 2.44 1.20
CA MET A 49 -0.29 1.83 2.45
C MET A 49 0.84 1.73 3.48
N MET A 50 2.02 1.32 3.04
CA MET A 50 3.21 1.24 3.91
C MET A 50 3.68 2.63 4.37
N GLY A 51 3.64 3.64 3.48
CA GLY A 51 3.89 5.03 3.84
C GLY A 51 2.95 5.50 4.95
N THR A 52 1.64 5.33 4.75
CA THR A 52 0.63 5.70 5.74
C THR A 52 0.82 4.96 7.08
N PHE A 53 1.17 3.67 7.04
CA PHE A 53 1.48 2.90 8.25
C PHE A 53 2.69 3.45 9.01
N ASN A 54 3.74 3.83 8.28
CA ASN A 54 4.94 4.41 8.88
C ASN A 54 4.64 5.78 9.50
N ASP A 55 3.81 6.61 8.87
CA ASP A 55 3.40 7.91 9.40
C ASP A 55 2.61 7.75 10.71
N ILE A 56 1.70 6.78 10.78
CA ILE A 56 0.97 6.44 12.00
C ILE A 56 1.94 6.00 13.11
N SER A 57 2.89 5.13 12.78
CA SER A 57 3.88 4.62 13.73
C SER A 57 4.76 5.76 14.27
N GLU A 58 5.14 6.70 13.42
CA GLU A 58 5.88 7.90 13.82
C GLU A 58 5.02 8.81 14.71
N GLY A 59 3.74 8.99 14.39
CA GLY A 59 2.80 9.73 15.23
C GLY A 59 2.68 9.15 16.64
N PHE A 60 2.59 7.82 16.79
CA PHE A 60 2.61 7.18 18.11
C PHE A 60 3.93 7.37 18.85
N ARG A 61 5.06 7.31 18.13
CA ARG A 61 6.37 7.59 18.73
C ARG A 61 6.45 9.01 19.28
N GLN A 62 5.90 9.98 18.57
CA GLN A 62 5.85 11.38 19.00
C GLN A 62 4.92 11.58 20.20
N ILE A 63 3.78 10.89 20.24
CA ILE A 63 2.87 10.87 21.39
C ILE A 63 3.62 10.36 22.62
N ASN A 64 4.28 9.20 22.55
CA ASN A 64 5.04 8.61 23.66
C ASN A 64 6.14 9.56 24.16
N ALA A 65 6.82 10.28 23.25
CA ALA A 65 7.83 11.27 23.61
C ALA A 65 7.22 12.47 24.35
N ALA A 66 6.03 12.94 23.92
CA ALA A 66 5.31 14.01 24.60
C ALA A 66 4.78 13.58 25.97
N GLU A 67 4.22 12.39 26.10
CA GLU A 67 3.79 11.80 27.37
C GLU A 67 4.95 11.72 28.36
N SER A 68 6.12 11.26 27.92
CA SER A 68 7.33 11.20 28.75
C SER A 68 7.74 12.59 29.25
N ARG A 69 7.62 13.66 28.45
CA ARG A 69 7.88 15.02 28.88
C ARG A 69 6.87 15.51 29.92
N VAL A 70 5.59 15.19 29.72
CA VAL A 70 4.53 15.51 30.71
C VAL A 70 4.83 14.87 32.06
N ASP A 71 5.23 13.59 32.06
CA ASP A 71 5.55 12.86 33.29
C ASP A 71 6.76 13.46 34.03
N LEU A 72 7.81 13.82 33.30
CA LEU A 72 8.99 14.46 33.88
C LEU A 72 8.66 15.83 34.52
N GLN A 73 7.71 16.57 33.94
CA GLN A 73 7.35 17.92 34.42
C GLN A 73 6.34 17.90 35.57
N ARG A 74 5.65 16.79 35.84
CA ARG A 74 4.67 16.69 36.93
C ARG A 74 5.28 17.02 38.31
N GLY A 75 6.52 16.63 38.56
CA GLY A 75 7.26 17.00 39.74
C GLY A 75 7.43 18.50 39.92
N ALA A 76 7.87 19.19 38.88
CA ALA A 76 8.04 20.65 38.85
C ALA A 76 6.73 21.43 39.01
N VAL A 77 5.61 20.87 38.54
CA VAL A 77 4.26 21.46 38.79
C VAL A 77 3.88 21.38 40.25
N ALA A 78 4.21 20.30 40.95
CA ALA A 78 3.98 20.13 42.37
C ALA A 78 4.78 21.18 43.19
N GLU A 79 5.92 21.63 42.69
CA GLU A 79 6.73 22.71 43.27
C GLU A 79 6.23 24.13 42.92
N GLY A 80 5.12 24.25 42.19
CA GLY A 80 4.49 25.53 41.84
C GLY A 80 4.97 26.22 40.59
N SER A 81 5.77 25.53 39.72
CA SER A 81 6.29 26.09 38.48
C SER A 81 5.19 26.39 37.45
N LEU A 82 4.97 27.68 37.13
CA LEU A 82 4.03 28.11 36.08
C LEU A 82 4.49 27.69 34.70
N ASN A 83 5.79 27.69 34.45
CA ASN A 83 6.37 27.28 33.15
C ASN A 83 6.10 25.80 32.89
N ALA A 84 6.27 24.92 33.88
CA ALA A 84 5.95 23.50 33.77
C ALA A 84 4.46 23.26 33.46
N LYS A 85 3.55 24.04 34.06
CA LYS A 85 2.12 23.97 33.75
C LYS A 85 1.81 24.32 32.29
N GLN A 86 2.44 25.38 31.77
CA GLN A 86 2.26 25.80 30.38
C GLN A 86 2.81 24.76 29.40
N GLN A 87 3.98 24.18 29.68
CA GLN A 87 4.56 23.13 28.85
C GLN A 87 3.72 21.87 28.83
N ILE A 88 3.23 21.43 29.98
CA ILE A 88 2.29 20.30 30.08
C ILE A 88 1.03 20.55 29.23
N ALA A 89 0.45 21.76 29.33
CA ALA A 89 -0.72 22.12 28.53
C ALA A 89 -0.45 22.06 27.03
N SER A 90 0.73 22.54 26.60
CA SER A 90 1.17 22.48 25.21
C SER A 90 1.40 21.04 24.73
N ASP A 91 2.06 20.20 25.55
CA ASP A 91 2.30 18.78 25.23
C ASP A 91 0.97 17.99 25.16
N ILE A 92 0.02 18.26 26.04
CA ILE A 92 -1.33 17.65 25.99
C ILE A 92 -2.05 18.05 24.70
N GLU A 93 -2.01 19.30 24.30
CA GLU A 93 -2.65 19.76 23.05
C GLU A 93 -1.98 19.12 21.84
N PHE A 94 -0.64 19.00 21.84
CA PHE A 94 0.11 18.29 20.82
C PHE A 94 -0.31 16.81 20.74
N ILE A 95 -0.38 16.10 21.88
CA ILE A 95 -0.82 14.70 21.94
C ILE A 95 -2.23 14.56 21.36
N ARG A 96 -3.17 15.45 21.77
CA ARG A 96 -4.55 15.43 21.27
C ARG A 96 -4.59 15.56 19.74
N LYS A 97 -3.82 16.50 19.18
CA LYS A 97 -3.74 16.71 17.74
C LYS A 97 -3.17 15.49 17.02
N GLN A 98 -2.07 14.94 17.50
CA GLN A 98 -1.45 13.75 16.92
C GLN A 98 -2.36 12.52 16.99
N MET A 99 -3.12 12.36 18.07
CA MET A 99 -4.10 11.26 18.18
C MET A 99 -5.21 11.40 17.14
N GLU A 100 -5.71 12.61 16.87
CA GLU A 100 -6.74 12.82 15.85
C GLU A 100 -6.17 12.58 14.43
N GLU A 101 -4.97 13.07 14.13
CA GLU A 101 -4.27 12.79 12.87
C GLU A 101 -4.04 11.28 12.67
N ASN A 102 -3.54 10.57 13.69
CA ASN A 102 -3.36 9.12 13.61
C ASN A 102 -4.69 8.39 13.38
N LYS A 103 -5.76 8.80 14.03
CA LYS A 103 -7.09 8.21 13.84
C LYS A 103 -7.60 8.39 12.41
N GLU A 104 -7.42 9.56 11.82
CA GLU A 104 -7.77 9.81 10.42
C GLU A 104 -6.95 8.94 9.46
N GLN A 105 -5.64 8.82 9.70
CA GLN A 105 -4.75 7.99 8.91
C GLN A 105 -5.08 6.50 9.02
N ILE A 106 -5.41 6.00 10.22
CA ILE A 106 -5.88 4.63 10.45
C ILE A 106 -7.17 4.37 9.65
N ALA A 107 -8.13 5.29 9.69
CA ALA A 107 -9.37 5.16 8.92
C ALA A 107 -9.10 5.14 7.40
N LYS A 108 -8.19 5.98 6.92
CA LYS A 108 -7.72 5.97 5.52
C LYS A 108 -7.11 4.62 5.16
N LEU A 109 -6.17 4.12 5.97
CA LEU A 109 -5.48 2.86 5.75
C LEU A 109 -6.44 1.66 5.75
N GLN A 110 -7.41 1.64 6.66
CA GLN A 110 -8.48 0.62 6.68
C GLN A 110 -9.33 0.66 5.40
N SER A 111 -9.66 1.85 4.90
CA SER A 111 -10.38 2.03 3.64
C SER A 111 -9.57 1.52 2.45
N MET A 112 -8.29 1.84 2.39
CA MET A 112 -7.38 1.37 1.35
C MET A 112 -7.29 -0.16 1.35
N LEU A 113 -7.11 -0.78 2.52
CA LEU A 113 -7.08 -2.24 2.67
C LEU A 113 -8.38 -2.92 2.24
N LYS A 114 -9.52 -2.30 2.53
CA LYS A 114 -10.84 -2.83 2.15
C LYS A 114 -11.04 -2.77 0.63
N ASN A 115 -10.55 -1.72 -0.01
CA ASN A 115 -10.73 -1.48 -1.43
C ASN A 115 -9.64 -2.12 -2.29
N SER A 116 -8.48 -2.43 -1.69
CA SER A 116 -7.36 -3.06 -2.38
C SER A 116 -7.68 -4.51 -2.72
N LYS A 117 -7.32 -4.90 -3.93
CA LYS A 117 -7.29 -6.31 -4.35
C LYS A 117 -6.11 -7.07 -3.75
N THR A 118 -5.23 -6.37 -3.05
CA THR A 118 -4.03 -6.94 -2.41
C THR A 118 -4.44 -7.67 -1.13
N ASN A 119 -4.31 -8.98 -1.14
CA ASN A 119 -4.65 -9.84 0.00
C ASN A 119 -3.45 -9.99 0.96
N SER A 120 -2.92 -8.86 1.44
CA SER A 120 -1.82 -8.86 2.41
C SER A 120 -2.35 -9.12 3.82
N SER A 121 -2.38 -10.39 4.22
CA SER A 121 -2.77 -10.79 5.58
C SER A 121 -1.85 -10.22 6.66
N GLN A 122 -0.61 -9.87 6.33
CA GLN A 122 0.34 -9.25 7.25
C GLN A 122 -0.01 -7.79 7.49
N LEU A 123 -0.27 -7.03 6.44
CA LEU A 123 -0.66 -5.62 6.55
C LEU A 123 -2.00 -5.47 7.26
N LYS A 124 -2.96 -6.34 6.97
CA LYS A 124 -4.26 -6.35 7.67
C LYS A 124 -4.09 -6.56 9.18
N ARG A 125 -3.30 -7.53 9.61
CA ARG A 125 -3.00 -7.75 11.04
C ARG A 125 -2.25 -6.58 11.68
N ALA A 126 -1.30 -5.96 10.96
CA ALA A 126 -0.59 -4.80 11.45
C ALA A 126 -1.54 -3.62 11.70
N VAL A 127 -2.48 -3.37 10.80
CA VAL A 127 -3.49 -2.30 10.96
C VAL A 127 -4.50 -2.61 12.06
N GLU A 128 -4.86 -3.87 12.25
CA GLU A 128 -5.74 -4.29 13.36
C GLU A 128 -5.07 -4.15 14.74
N SER A 129 -3.75 -4.03 14.78
CA SER A 129 -2.96 -3.85 16.01
C SER A 129 -2.65 -2.38 16.37
N LEU A 130 -2.97 -1.41 15.50
CA LEU A 130 -2.86 0.04 15.77
C LEU A 130 -4.00 0.54 16.63
#